data_4669f1060d38171176c5c57f2d822764
#
_entry.id   4669f1060d38171176c5c57f2d822764
#
_cell.length_a   1.000
_cell.length_b   1.000
_cell.length_c   1.000
_cell.angle_alpha   90.00
_cell.angle_beta   90.00
_cell.angle_gamma   90.00
#
_symmetry.space_group_name_H-M   'P 1'
#
loop_
_entity.id
_entity.type
_entity.pdbx_description
1 polymer ?
#
loop_
_entity_poly.entity_id
_entity_poly.type
_entity_poly.pdbx_seq_one_letter_code
_entity_poly.pdbx_strand_id
1 'polypeptide(L)'
;ACLDGSVGEEIIELNQKNSDVITFHTYEGEKLQETIDRLKNFNRPLICTEYMAREFGSTFEFCLPIFKKNNIGCFNWGLVAGKSQTHFGWSTILDLKKKKEEGDFLNEGDDIPEPEVWFHDILRTDGSPYSSEEEIFIKEMTASKTLVWK
;
A
#
# COMPACT_ATOMS: atom_id res chain seq x y z
N ALA A 1 -8.12 8.66 -9.23
CA ALA A 1 -9.12 8.55 -8.18
C ALA A 1 -8.99 7.20 -7.50
N CYS A 2 -8.88 7.21 -6.18
CA CYS A 2 -8.98 5.99 -5.40
C CYS A 2 -10.40 5.45 -5.54
N LEU A 3 -10.52 4.24 -6.03
CA LEU A 3 -11.82 3.63 -6.32
C LEU A 3 -11.87 2.31 -5.59
N ASP A 4 -12.24 2.38 -4.32
CA ASP A 4 -12.71 1.21 -3.62
C ASP A 4 -14.17 0.93 -4.00
N GLY A 5 -14.65 -0.27 -3.75
CA GLY A 5 -16.03 -0.66 -4.09
C GLY A 5 -17.13 0.14 -3.36
N SER A 6 -16.78 1.12 -2.51
CA SER A 6 -17.73 1.92 -1.73
C SER A 6 -18.42 3.00 -2.56
N VAL A 7 -17.83 3.42 -3.69
CA VAL A 7 -18.36 4.54 -4.51
C VAL A 7 -19.27 4.11 -5.65
N GLY A 8 -19.49 2.83 -5.87
CA GLY A 8 -20.32 2.30 -6.94
C GLY A 8 -19.63 2.24 -8.31
N GLU A 9 -20.01 1.24 -9.10
CA GLU A 9 -19.36 0.94 -10.40
C GLU A 9 -19.49 2.09 -11.41
N GLU A 10 -20.62 2.80 -11.43
CA GLU A 10 -20.85 3.91 -12.35
C GLU A 10 -19.85 5.06 -12.15
N ILE A 11 -19.51 5.38 -10.88
CA ILE A 11 -18.53 6.43 -10.55
C ILE A 11 -17.13 5.96 -10.92
N ILE A 12 -16.82 4.69 -10.68
CA ILE A 12 -15.55 4.07 -11.07
C ILE A 12 -15.36 4.19 -12.59
N GLU A 13 -16.35 3.78 -13.36
CA GLU A 13 -16.32 3.81 -14.82
C GLU A 13 -16.21 5.26 -15.35
N LEU A 14 -16.97 6.19 -14.76
CA LEU A 14 -16.93 7.61 -15.12
C LEU A 14 -15.52 8.19 -14.92
N ASN A 15 -14.89 7.92 -13.78
CA ASN A 15 -13.53 8.37 -13.49
C ASN A 15 -12.51 7.76 -14.47
N GLN A 16 -12.60 6.47 -14.72
CA GLN A 16 -11.68 5.78 -15.64
C GLN A 16 -11.80 6.30 -17.08
N LYS A 17 -13.00 6.60 -17.54
CA LYS A 17 -13.24 7.16 -18.88
C LYS A 17 -12.75 8.59 -19.05
N ASN A 18 -12.81 9.41 -18.01
CA ASN A 18 -12.52 10.83 -18.10
C ASN A 18 -11.15 11.23 -17.55
N SER A 19 -10.34 10.29 -17.05
CA SER A 19 -9.01 10.58 -16.53
C SER A 19 -7.94 10.38 -17.60
N ASP A 20 -7.04 11.36 -17.76
CA ASP A 20 -5.86 11.23 -18.64
C ASP A 20 -4.84 10.22 -18.07
N VAL A 21 -4.76 10.11 -16.75
CA VAL A 21 -3.97 9.13 -16.01
C VAL A 21 -4.91 8.41 -15.04
N ILE A 22 -4.97 7.09 -15.13
CA ILE A 22 -5.79 6.30 -14.22
C ILE A 22 -4.96 5.99 -12.97
N THR A 23 -5.46 6.40 -11.81
CA THR A 23 -4.91 6.03 -10.51
C THR A 23 -5.78 4.96 -9.86
N PHE A 24 -5.16 4.04 -9.14
CA PHE A 24 -5.87 2.98 -8.45
C PHE A 24 -5.15 2.58 -7.16
N HIS A 25 -5.89 1.94 -6.25
CA HIS A 25 -5.36 1.28 -5.06
C HIS A 25 -5.61 -0.23 -5.16
N THR A 26 -4.76 -1.01 -4.55
CA THR A 26 -4.99 -2.43 -4.35
C THR A 26 -4.17 -2.93 -3.17
N TYR A 27 -4.84 -3.41 -2.15
CA TYR A 27 -4.22 -4.05 -0.98
C TYR A 27 -4.28 -5.58 -1.04
N GLU A 28 -4.89 -6.14 -2.08
CA GLU A 28 -4.92 -7.56 -2.35
C GLU A 28 -3.90 -7.89 -3.44
N GLY A 29 -2.67 -8.26 -3.03
CA GLY A 29 -1.58 -8.53 -3.97
C GLY A 29 -1.96 -9.54 -5.05
N GLU A 30 -2.68 -10.58 -4.70
CA GLU A 30 -3.14 -11.62 -5.63
C GLU A 30 -3.97 -11.08 -6.80
N LYS A 31 -4.75 -10.00 -6.57
CA LYS A 31 -5.61 -9.37 -7.59
C LYS A 31 -4.89 -8.27 -8.39
N LEU A 32 -3.63 -7.95 -8.04
CA LEU A 32 -2.91 -6.85 -8.68
C LEU A 32 -2.80 -7.01 -10.19
N GLN A 33 -2.39 -8.18 -10.68
CA GLN A 33 -2.22 -8.39 -12.13
C GLN A 33 -3.56 -8.31 -12.87
N GLU A 34 -4.63 -8.91 -12.32
CA GLU A 34 -5.97 -8.83 -12.89
C GLU A 34 -6.47 -7.38 -12.96
N THR A 35 -6.27 -6.61 -11.90
CA THR A 35 -6.62 -5.18 -11.86
C THR A 35 -5.87 -4.40 -12.94
N ILE A 36 -4.57 -4.63 -13.10
CA ILE A 36 -3.75 -4.01 -14.13
C ILE A 36 -4.27 -4.36 -15.54
N ASP A 37 -4.55 -5.63 -15.80
CA ASP A 37 -5.01 -6.09 -17.12
C ASP A 37 -6.36 -5.48 -17.47
N ARG A 38 -7.27 -5.37 -16.51
CA ARG A 38 -8.56 -4.67 -16.69
C ARG A 38 -8.36 -3.19 -17.00
N LEU A 39 -7.50 -2.48 -16.26
CA LEU A 39 -7.29 -1.04 -16.42
C LEU A 39 -6.55 -0.69 -17.72
N LYS A 40 -5.69 -1.56 -18.23
CA LYS A 40 -5.01 -1.39 -19.53
C LYS A 40 -5.96 -1.26 -20.70
N ASN A 41 -7.17 -1.79 -20.62
CA ASN A 41 -8.18 -1.66 -21.67
C ASN A 41 -8.59 -0.20 -21.95
N PHE A 42 -8.35 0.72 -21.00
CA PHE A 42 -8.60 2.14 -21.21
C PHE A 42 -7.50 2.85 -22.03
N ASN A 43 -6.39 2.16 -22.31
CA ASN A 43 -5.25 2.71 -23.05
C ASN A 43 -4.76 4.06 -22.50
N ARG A 44 -4.63 4.17 -21.19
CA ARG A 44 -4.15 5.33 -20.44
C ARG A 44 -2.96 4.94 -19.55
N PRO A 45 -2.07 5.89 -19.20
CA PRO A 45 -1.07 5.64 -18.18
C PRO A 45 -1.70 5.23 -16.85
N LEU A 46 -1.08 4.29 -16.16
CA LEU A 46 -1.54 3.77 -14.87
C LEU A 46 -0.57 4.16 -13.76
N ILE A 47 -1.10 4.55 -12.62
CA ILE A 47 -0.34 4.76 -11.38
C ILE A 47 -1.07 4.09 -10.23
N CYS A 48 -0.37 3.20 -9.52
CA CYS A 48 -0.88 2.66 -8.27
C CYS A 48 -0.48 3.59 -7.12
N THR A 49 -1.44 4.19 -6.46
CA THR A 49 -1.20 5.18 -5.42
C THR A 49 -1.11 4.60 -4.02
N GLU A 50 -1.58 3.36 -3.83
CA GLU A 50 -1.44 2.59 -2.59
C GLU A 50 -1.54 1.10 -2.90
N TYR A 51 -0.62 0.29 -2.37
CA TYR A 51 -0.64 -1.16 -2.63
C TYR A 51 -0.13 -2.02 -1.49
N MET A 52 0.71 -1.47 -0.61
CA MET A 52 1.42 -2.25 0.38
C MET A 52 0.58 -2.47 1.63
N ALA A 53 0.33 -3.74 1.96
CA ALA A 53 -0.41 -4.19 3.15
C ALA A 53 0.07 -5.60 3.51
N ARG A 54 1.07 -5.71 4.39
CA ARG A 54 1.71 -7.00 4.69
C ARG A 54 0.74 -8.03 5.26
N GLU A 55 -0.23 -7.61 6.08
CA GLU A 55 -1.26 -8.51 6.62
C GLU A 55 -2.05 -9.25 5.53
N PHE A 56 -2.16 -8.65 4.34
CA PHE A 56 -2.94 -9.20 3.22
C PHE A 56 -2.05 -9.80 2.11
N GLY A 57 -0.78 -10.04 2.41
CA GLY A 57 0.17 -10.58 1.43
C GLY A 57 0.53 -9.62 0.28
N SER A 58 0.09 -8.37 0.36
CA SER A 58 0.49 -7.32 -0.58
C SER A 58 1.82 -6.73 -0.11
N THR A 59 2.92 -7.38 -0.46
CA THR A 59 4.28 -7.01 -0.04
C THR A 59 5.08 -6.39 -1.17
N PHE A 60 6.23 -5.81 -0.84
CA PHE A 60 7.14 -5.26 -1.86
C PHE A 60 7.64 -6.34 -2.81
N GLU A 61 8.02 -7.50 -2.27
CA GLU A 61 8.55 -8.63 -3.03
C GLU A 61 7.52 -9.15 -4.03
N PHE A 62 6.25 -9.14 -3.66
CA PHE A 62 5.17 -9.59 -4.53
C PHE A 62 4.81 -8.53 -5.58
N CYS A 63 4.63 -7.28 -5.16
CA CYS A 63 4.03 -6.23 -5.99
C CYS A 63 5.02 -5.53 -6.92
N LEU A 64 6.24 -5.18 -6.44
CA LEU A 64 7.18 -4.39 -7.23
C LEU A 64 7.61 -5.06 -8.55
N PRO A 65 7.86 -6.38 -8.63
CA PRO A 65 8.14 -7.04 -9.91
C PRO A 65 6.99 -6.91 -10.92
N ILE A 66 5.75 -6.98 -10.43
CA ILE A 66 4.54 -6.85 -11.28
C ILE A 66 4.45 -5.42 -11.81
N PHE A 67 4.59 -4.40 -10.97
CA PHE A 67 4.59 -3.00 -11.39
C PHE A 67 5.70 -2.71 -12.40
N LYS A 68 6.94 -3.17 -12.12
CA LYS A 68 8.09 -2.98 -13.00
C LYS A 68 7.87 -3.65 -14.37
N LYS A 69 7.39 -4.89 -14.40
CA LYS A 69 7.06 -5.62 -15.64
C LYS A 69 6.01 -4.89 -16.47
N ASN A 70 5.04 -4.24 -15.83
CA ASN A 70 3.93 -3.55 -16.47
C ASN A 70 4.20 -2.07 -16.75
N ASN A 71 5.39 -1.55 -16.36
CA ASN A 71 5.78 -0.14 -16.48
C ASN A 71 4.79 0.81 -15.77
N ILE A 72 4.41 0.48 -14.55
CA ILE A 72 3.46 1.22 -13.72
C ILE A 72 4.19 1.86 -12.57
N GLY A 73 4.02 3.19 -12.39
CA GLY A 73 4.46 3.89 -11.19
C GLY A 73 3.63 3.46 -9.97
N CYS A 74 4.29 3.27 -8.84
CA CYS A 74 3.61 2.88 -7.61
C CYS A 74 4.11 3.67 -6.40
N PHE A 75 3.21 3.91 -5.47
CA PHE A 75 3.47 4.60 -4.21
C PHE A 75 3.05 3.72 -3.05
N ASN A 76 3.89 3.68 -2.03
CA ASN A 76 3.56 3.08 -0.76
C ASN A 76 2.82 4.08 0.13
N TRP A 77 1.93 3.59 0.98
CA TRP A 77 1.34 4.36 2.06
C TRP A 77 2.13 4.10 3.34
N GLY A 78 2.73 5.12 3.91
CA GLY A 78 3.59 5.00 5.08
C GLY A 78 5.08 4.83 4.71
N LEU A 79 5.94 5.52 5.43
CA LEU A 79 7.37 5.46 5.25
C LEU A 79 8.09 5.23 6.59
N VAL A 80 7.76 6.02 7.60
CA VAL A 80 8.40 5.99 8.91
C VAL A 80 7.33 5.78 9.97
N ALA A 81 7.47 4.73 10.77
CA ALA A 81 6.62 4.49 11.93
C ALA A 81 6.72 5.66 12.90
N GLY A 82 5.57 6.19 13.32
CA GLY A 82 5.55 7.37 14.18
C GLY A 82 4.13 7.88 14.38
N LYS A 83 3.95 9.20 14.32
CA LYS A 83 2.66 9.85 14.58
C LYS A 83 1.52 9.41 13.65
N SER A 84 1.83 8.99 12.42
CA SER A 84 0.85 8.44 11.48
C SER A 84 0.31 7.08 11.90
N GLN A 85 1.10 6.33 12.70
CA GLN A 85 0.75 4.99 13.21
C GLN A 85 0.38 3.98 12.10
N THR A 86 0.91 4.16 10.90
CA THR A 86 0.61 3.33 9.73
C THR A 86 1.33 1.98 9.74
N HIS A 87 2.13 1.71 10.77
CA HIS A 87 2.65 0.38 11.06
C HIS A 87 1.63 -0.55 11.74
N PHE A 88 0.56 0.00 12.35
CA PHE A 88 -0.55 -0.79 12.87
C PHE A 88 -1.50 -1.18 11.74
N GLY A 89 -1.89 -2.45 11.72
CA GLY A 89 -2.85 -2.98 10.76
C GLY A 89 -4.31 -2.69 11.11
N TRP A 90 -5.19 -3.00 10.20
CA TRP A 90 -6.64 -2.91 10.46
C TRP A 90 -7.09 -3.91 11.51
N SER A 91 -6.43 -5.06 11.63
CA SER A 91 -6.64 -6.03 12.72
C SER A 91 -6.47 -5.38 14.08
N THR A 92 -5.40 -4.62 14.29
CA THR A 92 -5.15 -3.89 15.53
C THR A 92 -6.29 -2.91 15.87
N ILE A 93 -6.78 -2.17 14.86
CA ILE A 93 -7.88 -1.21 15.05
C ILE A 93 -9.17 -1.94 15.43
N LEU A 94 -9.45 -3.08 14.81
CA LEU A 94 -10.63 -3.89 15.09
C LEU A 94 -10.58 -4.48 16.51
N ASP A 95 -9.42 -4.97 16.93
CA ASP A 95 -9.21 -5.52 18.27
C ASP A 95 -9.37 -4.43 19.35
N LEU A 96 -8.85 -3.23 19.11
CA LEU A 96 -9.03 -2.10 20.02
C LEU A 96 -10.50 -1.67 20.14
N LYS A 97 -11.24 -1.68 19.03
CA LYS A 97 -12.68 -1.39 19.04
C LYS A 97 -13.44 -2.43 19.84
N LYS A 98 -13.13 -3.71 19.64
CA LYS A 98 -13.76 -4.80 20.39
C LYS A 98 -13.48 -4.71 21.88
N LYS A 99 -12.24 -4.49 22.27
CA LYS A 99 -11.87 -4.28 23.69
C LYS A 99 -12.65 -3.11 24.31
N LYS A 100 -12.77 -2.01 23.57
CA LYS A 100 -13.57 -0.87 24.00
C LYS A 100 -15.04 -1.24 24.23
N GLU A 101 -15.66 -2.04 23.36
CA GLU A 101 -17.03 -2.52 23.52
C GLU A 101 -17.19 -3.45 24.71
N GLU A 102 -16.16 -4.22 25.06
CA GLU A 102 -16.10 -5.10 26.23
C GLU A 102 -15.81 -4.37 27.55
N GLY A 103 -15.56 -3.04 27.48
CA GLY A 103 -15.27 -2.21 28.66
C GLY A 103 -13.80 -2.23 29.10
N ASP A 104 -12.94 -2.84 28.29
CA ASP A 104 -11.48 -2.85 28.48
C ASP A 104 -10.88 -1.67 27.71
N PHE A 105 -10.75 -0.55 28.40
CA PHE A 105 -10.21 0.68 27.81
C PHE A 105 -8.71 0.76 28.02
N LEU A 106 -7.98 1.13 26.97
CA LEU A 106 -6.65 1.69 27.13
C LEU A 106 -6.76 3.01 27.91
N ASN A 107 -5.99 3.17 28.97
CA ASN A 107 -5.91 4.44 29.68
C ASN A 107 -5.08 5.44 28.88
N GLU A 108 -5.24 6.72 29.18
CA GLU A 108 -4.37 7.74 28.60
C GLU A 108 -2.91 7.47 29.01
N GLY A 109 -2.06 7.23 28.00
CA GLY A 109 -0.63 6.91 28.20
C GLY A 109 -0.29 5.41 28.12
N ASP A 110 -1.27 4.53 27.96
CA ASP A 110 -1.00 3.13 27.68
C ASP A 110 -0.46 2.97 26.25
N ASP A 111 0.65 2.25 26.12
CA ASP A 111 1.23 1.94 24.83
C ASP A 111 0.43 0.81 24.13
N ILE A 112 0.11 1.02 22.86
CA ILE A 112 -0.40 -0.06 22.00
C ILE A 112 0.81 -0.96 21.69
N PRO A 113 0.74 -2.27 21.98
CA PRO A 113 1.84 -3.17 21.66
C PRO A 113 2.19 -3.11 20.17
N GLU A 114 3.49 -3.02 19.87
CA GLU A 114 3.97 -3.06 18.48
C GLU A 114 3.50 -4.36 17.82
N PRO A 115 2.91 -4.30 16.61
CA PRO A 115 2.44 -5.50 15.93
C PRO A 115 3.62 -6.36 15.48
N GLU A 116 3.46 -7.67 15.49
CA GLU A 116 4.48 -8.62 15.02
C GLU A 116 4.82 -8.38 13.54
N VAL A 117 3.81 -8.07 12.73
CA VAL A 117 3.95 -7.71 11.32
C VAL A 117 3.46 -6.28 11.12
N TRP A 118 4.36 -5.42 10.69
CA TRP A 118 4.02 -4.04 10.37
C TRP A 118 3.17 -3.95 9.09
N PHE A 119 2.19 -3.06 9.11
CA PHE A 119 1.23 -2.97 8.01
C PHE A 119 1.83 -2.27 6.78
N HIS A 120 2.24 -1.01 6.89
CA HIS A 120 2.72 -0.20 5.77
C HIS A 120 4.16 0.31 5.89
N ASP A 121 4.56 0.76 7.09
CA ASP A 121 5.80 1.51 7.25
C ASP A 121 7.05 0.67 6.95
N ILE A 122 8.08 1.32 6.45
CA ILE A 122 9.35 0.72 6.01
C ILE A 122 10.45 0.96 7.05
N LEU A 123 10.44 2.13 7.68
CA LEU A 123 11.49 2.59 8.57
C LEU A 123 10.97 2.82 9.99
N ARG A 124 11.83 2.56 10.96
CA ARG A 124 11.64 2.95 12.36
C ARG A 124 11.88 4.44 12.54
N THR A 125 11.50 4.99 13.69
CA THR A 125 11.68 6.43 14.01
C THR A 125 13.13 6.89 14.02
N ASP A 126 14.08 5.98 14.23
CA ASP A 126 15.52 6.24 14.17
C ASP A 126 16.11 6.14 12.76
N GLY A 127 15.28 5.82 11.77
CA GLY A 127 15.66 5.63 10.37
C GLY A 127 16.16 4.23 10.03
N SER A 128 16.23 3.31 11.01
CA SER A 128 16.56 1.90 10.72
C SER A 128 15.40 1.21 10.01
N PRO A 129 15.66 0.25 9.11
CA PRO A 129 14.59 -0.46 8.41
C PRO A 129 13.82 -1.40 9.36
N TYR A 130 12.52 -1.58 9.09
CA TYR A 130 11.73 -2.65 9.69
C TYR A 130 12.32 -4.02 9.34
N SER A 131 12.61 -4.24 8.06
CA SER A 131 13.31 -5.39 7.53
C SER A 131 14.46 -4.96 6.62
N SER A 132 15.69 -5.37 6.94
CA SER A 132 16.87 -5.09 6.11
C SER A 132 16.79 -5.77 4.74
N GLU A 133 16.19 -6.96 4.68
CA GLU A 133 16.00 -7.70 3.42
C GLU A 133 15.03 -6.97 2.50
N GLU A 134 13.93 -6.48 3.04
CA GLU A 134 12.94 -5.69 2.30
C GLU A 134 13.53 -4.37 1.81
N GLU A 135 14.32 -3.68 2.63
CA GLU A 135 15.03 -2.45 2.23
C GLU A 135 15.98 -2.69 1.06
N ILE A 136 16.78 -3.76 1.11
CA ILE A 136 17.68 -4.14 0.02
C ILE A 136 16.88 -4.43 -1.24
N PHE A 137 15.81 -5.21 -1.13
CA PHE A 137 14.94 -5.55 -2.25
C PHE A 137 14.31 -4.31 -2.90
N ILE A 138 13.79 -3.37 -2.11
CA ILE A 138 13.25 -2.10 -2.61
C ILE A 138 14.31 -1.34 -3.39
N LYS A 139 15.53 -1.21 -2.84
CA LYS A 139 16.64 -0.51 -3.50
C LYS A 139 17.01 -1.16 -4.84
N GLU A 140 17.08 -2.48 -4.90
CA GLU A 140 17.37 -3.22 -6.14
C GLU A 140 16.26 -3.03 -7.20
N MET A 141 15.00 -3.10 -6.77
CA MET A 141 13.87 -2.96 -7.66
C MET A 141 13.71 -1.53 -8.19
N THR A 142 14.05 -0.53 -7.39
CA THR A 142 13.92 0.90 -7.73
C THR A 142 15.21 1.49 -8.33
N ALA A 143 16.34 0.78 -8.25
CA ALA A 143 17.58 1.23 -8.88
C ALA A 143 17.36 1.48 -10.37
N SER A 144 17.44 2.76 -10.76
CA SER A 144 17.40 3.17 -12.16
C SER A 144 18.60 2.60 -12.88
N LYS A 145 18.41 1.79 -13.90
CA LYS A 145 19.38 1.76 -15.00
C LYS A 145 19.34 3.19 -15.55
N THR A 146 20.43 3.93 -15.39
CA THR A 146 20.57 5.34 -15.78
C THR A 146 19.81 5.61 -17.07
N LEU A 147 18.68 6.33 -16.98
CA LEU A 147 18.00 6.85 -18.16
C LEU A 147 18.93 7.94 -18.71
N VAL A 148 19.75 7.55 -19.67
CA VAL A 148 20.45 8.53 -20.50
C VAL A 148 19.39 9.14 -21.41
N TRP A 149 18.91 10.32 -21.02
CA TRP A 149 18.10 11.15 -21.91
C TRP A 149 18.95 11.47 -23.14
N LYS A 150 18.58 10.89 -24.27
CA LYS A 150 19.13 11.27 -25.57
C LYS A 150 18.30 12.39 -26.17
#